data_19e70ae6e9f0b874de105d416605fe4b
#
_entry.id   19e70ae6e9f0b874de105d416605fe4b
#
_cell.length_a   1.000
_cell.length_b   1.000
_cell.length_c   1.000
_cell.angle_alpha   90.00
_cell.angle_beta   90.00
_cell.angle_gamma   90.00
#
_symmetry.space_group_name_H-M   'P 1'
#
loop_
_entity.id
_entity.type
_entity.pdbx_description
1 polymer ?
#
loop_
_entity_poly.entity_id
_entity_poly.type
_entity_poly.pdbx_seq_one_letter_code
_entity_poly.pdbx_strand_id
1 'polypeptide(L)'
;MSRPELNVGDKTDVNTNSLSFKDNAKRLTTELGEFVLSPSQVILDKDTGEEISYATIAITEQNYKDRKRKEYLRNKTKNEEYREFGTFLFLVFSRLEELFPNLSNRTISMLIMLSSFLDYDNVLRKGNNQLMYRSDLPKILDTSKSTVSKFTNALQNENILIVNDDGTMRINPERIYRGKVKKPTGRASFNTTRIYINACRELYYSCDKKNRSKLSYVYRLLPWIDFKHNVLCWNPDEESEEELKLMSLGDYADVIGYGRDHAKSLCRDLFSFKLYGKPVILIVYSGDFKRASVLINPSLAYAGHDVGIMRDFFNAQADKEEEKK
;
A
#
# COMPACT_ATOMS: atom_id res chain seq x y z
N MET A 1 -14.67 44.00 38.03
CA MET A 1 -14.12 43.57 36.74
C MET A 1 -15.21 42.80 36.04
N SER A 2 -15.83 43.41 35.05
CA SER A 2 -16.95 42.88 34.27
C SER A 2 -16.45 41.74 33.38
N ARG A 3 -17.10 40.59 33.47
CA ARG A 3 -16.87 39.45 32.59
C ARG A 3 -17.28 39.82 31.15
N PRO A 4 -16.55 39.42 30.13
CA PRO A 4 -17.04 39.63 28.77
C PRO A 4 -18.25 38.72 28.53
N GLU A 5 -19.37 39.33 28.17
CA GLU A 5 -20.52 38.62 27.66
C GLU A 5 -20.13 37.94 26.35
N LEU A 6 -20.34 36.64 26.29
CA LEU A 6 -20.21 35.84 25.08
C LEU A 6 -21.30 36.26 24.07
N ASN A 7 -20.93 37.19 23.19
CA ASN A 7 -21.78 37.61 22.08
C ASN A 7 -21.78 36.50 21.02
N VAL A 8 -22.81 35.67 21.04
CA VAL A 8 -23.05 34.56 20.10
C VAL A 8 -23.66 35.08 18.79
N GLY A 9 -23.12 36.15 18.25
CA GLY A 9 -23.75 36.79 17.12
C GLY A 9 -22.82 37.56 16.19
N ASP A 10 -21.78 36.92 15.67
CA ASP A 10 -21.18 37.42 14.44
C ASP A 10 -21.27 36.35 13.34
N LYS A 11 -22.21 36.61 12.45
CA LYS A 11 -22.44 35.82 11.24
C LYS A 11 -21.32 36.11 10.26
N THR A 12 -20.34 35.26 10.20
CA THR A 12 -19.57 35.14 8.98
C THR A 12 -20.21 34.05 8.13
N ASP A 13 -20.73 34.47 6.99
CA ASP A 13 -21.36 33.63 5.98
C ASP A 13 -20.36 32.60 5.44
N VAL A 14 -20.32 31.46 6.11
CA VAL A 14 -19.90 30.21 5.51
C VAL A 14 -21.07 29.26 5.67
N ASN A 15 -21.62 28.83 4.55
CA ASN A 15 -22.78 27.99 4.41
C ASN A 15 -22.53 26.61 5.03
N THR A 16 -22.53 26.57 6.35
CA THR A 16 -22.54 25.36 7.18
C THR A 16 -23.70 25.56 8.15
N ASN A 17 -24.62 24.62 8.18
CA ASN A 17 -25.67 24.57 9.18
C ASN A 17 -25.10 25.01 10.53
N SER A 18 -25.48 26.19 10.99
CA SER A 18 -25.04 26.72 12.28
C SER A 18 -25.64 25.86 13.37
N LEU A 19 -24.87 24.83 13.78
CA LEU A 19 -25.19 24.07 14.97
C LEU A 19 -25.25 25.04 16.15
N SER A 20 -26.27 24.92 16.97
CA SER A 20 -26.40 25.71 18.20
C SER A 20 -25.18 25.45 19.09
N PHE A 21 -24.91 26.38 20.03
CA PHE A 21 -23.84 26.16 21.02
C PHE A 21 -23.97 24.81 21.75
N LYS A 22 -25.22 24.38 22.05
CA LYS A 22 -25.49 23.06 22.67
C LYS A 22 -25.09 21.90 21.75
N ASP A 23 -25.32 22.02 20.44
CA ASP A 23 -24.96 21.00 19.46
C ASP A 23 -23.44 20.93 19.28
N ASN A 24 -22.77 22.08 19.32
CA ASN A 24 -21.31 22.14 19.30
C ASN A 24 -20.70 21.52 20.57
N ALA A 25 -21.21 21.84 21.74
CA ALA A 25 -20.76 21.22 23.00
C ALA A 25 -20.98 19.70 22.99
N LYS A 26 -22.16 19.24 22.55
CA LYS A 26 -22.45 17.81 22.40
C LYS A 26 -21.54 17.11 21.41
N ARG A 27 -21.18 17.77 20.30
CA ARG A 27 -20.25 17.21 19.29
C ARG A 27 -18.84 17.07 19.85
N LEU A 28 -18.37 18.03 20.66
CA LEU A 28 -17.04 18.02 21.25
C LEU A 28 -16.90 17.07 22.44
N THR A 29 -18.01 16.66 23.05
CA THR A 29 -18.06 15.74 24.19
C THR A 29 -17.32 14.42 23.93
N THR A 30 -17.35 13.93 22.67
CA THR A 30 -16.68 12.67 22.28
C THR A 30 -15.17 12.81 22.14
N GLU A 31 -14.64 14.03 22.14
CA GLU A 31 -13.21 14.30 21.82
C GLU A 31 -12.42 14.86 23.01
N LEU A 32 -13.07 15.63 23.87
CA LEU A 32 -12.45 16.23 25.06
C LEU A 32 -12.88 15.57 26.38
N GLY A 33 -13.71 14.54 26.34
CA GLY A 33 -14.39 14.02 27.50
C GLY A 33 -15.84 14.50 27.59
N GLU A 34 -16.51 14.18 28.67
CA GLU A 34 -17.88 14.57 28.86
C GLU A 34 -17.99 15.97 29.51
N PHE A 35 -18.74 16.88 28.85
CA PHE A 35 -19.01 18.22 29.37
C PHE A 35 -20.42 18.31 29.94
N VAL A 36 -20.60 19.17 30.91
CA VAL A 36 -21.91 19.54 31.48
C VAL A 36 -22.06 21.03 31.36
N LEU A 37 -23.20 21.48 30.83
CA LEU A 37 -23.59 22.88 30.90
C LEU A 37 -24.16 23.16 32.27
N SER A 38 -23.51 24.03 33.07
CA SER A 38 -24.05 24.52 34.31
C SER A 38 -25.30 25.35 34.08
N PRO A 39 -26.15 25.59 35.08
CA PRO A 39 -27.30 26.52 35.00
C PRO A 39 -26.92 27.93 34.60
N SER A 40 -25.67 28.34 34.85
CA SER A 40 -25.10 29.64 34.44
C SER A 40 -24.51 29.62 33.03
N GLN A 41 -24.73 28.54 32.26
CA GLN A 41 -24.21 28.37 30.88
C GLN A 41 -22.67 28.29 30.80
N VAL A 42 -22.01 27.99 31.90
CA VAL A 42 -20.58 27.70 31.93
C VAL A 42 -20.34 26.24 31.56
N ILE A 43 -19.35 25.96 30.74
CA ILE A 43 -18.97 24.59 30.36
C ILE A 43 -18.05 24.04 31.42
N LEU A 44 -18.46 22.93 32.02
CA LEU A 44 -17.69 22.25 33.05
C LEU A 44 -17.21 20.88 32.52
N ASP A 45 -16.01 20.48 32.87
CA ASP A 45 -15.56 19.10 32.75
C ASP A 45 -16.43 18.23 33.65
N LYS A 46 -16.94 17.14 33.13
CA LYS A 46 -17.87 16.29 33.85
C LYS A 46 -17.20 15.53 35.01
N ASP A 47 -15.95 15.15 34.86
CA ASP A 47 -15.21 14.33 35.80
C ASP A 47 -14.59 15.18 36.90
N THR A 48 -14.06 16.35 36.57
CA THR A 48 -13.38 17.26 37.50
C THR A 48 -14.27 18.38 38.03
N GLY A 49 -15.33 18.72 37.32
CA GLY A 49 -16.19 19.87 37.65
C GLY A 49 -15.54 21.23 37.39
N GLU A 50 -14.35 21.25 36.77
CA GLU A 50 -13.63 22.49 36.48
C GLU A 50 -14.19 23.21 35.26
N GLU A 51 -14.11 24.54 35.27
CA GLU A 51 -14.56 25.38 34.15
C GLU A 51 -13.58 25.26 32.95
N ILE A 52 -14.14 24.86 31.79
CA ILE A 52 -13.38 24.76 30.54
C ILE A 52 -13.48 26.10 29.83
N SER A 53 -12.34 26.71 29.57
CA SER A 53 -12.29 28.01 28.90
C SER A 53 -12.77 27.94 27.45
N TYR A 54 -13.37 29.02 26.96
CA TYR A 54 -13.76 29.15 25.56
C TYR A 54 -12.56 28.94 24.61
N ALA A 55 -11.36 29.39 25.01
CA ALA A 55 -10.14 29.18 24.22
C ALA A 55 -9.82 27.70 24.02
N THR A 56 -9.99 26.90 25.07
CA THR A 56 -9.79 25.42 24.99
C THR A 56 -10.78 24.79 24.02
N ILE A 57 -12.05 25.22 24.06
CA ILE A 57 -13.09 24.72 23.13
C ILE A 57 -12.78 25.12 21.70
N ALA A 58 -12.38 26.38 21.46
CA ALA A 58 -12.05 26.89 20.15
C ALA A 58 -10.86 26.17 19.54
N ILE A 59 -9.80 25.91 20.34
CA ILE A 59 -8.61 25.14 19.89
C ILE A 59 -9.03 23.70 19.51
N THR A 60 -9.89 23.09 20.28
CA THR A 60 -10.35 21.72 20.01
C THR A 60 -11.23 21.68 18.76
N GLU A 61 -12.10 22.67 18.58
CA GLU A 61 -12.91 22.78 17.37
C GLU A 61 -12.04 22.94 16.12
N GLN A 62 -10.99 23.77 16.19
CA GLN A 62 -10.03 23.91 15.11
C GLN A 62 -9.30 22.58 14.83
N ASN A 63 -8.82 21.90 15.84
CA ASN A 63 -8.18 20.60 15.71
C ASN A 63 -9.13 19.56 15.08
N TYR A 64 -10.42 19.59 15.45
CA TYR A 64 -11.44 18.73 14.84
C TYR A 64 -11.63 19.05 13.35
N LYS A 65 -11.74 20.33 12.98
CA LYS A 65 -11.87 20.78 11.59
C LYS A 65 -10.64 20.35 10.77
N ASP A 66 -9.44 20.52 11.31
CA ASP A 66 -8.20 20.14 10.66
C ASP A 66 -8.11 18.63 10.47
N ARG A 67 -8.53 17.83 11.47
CA ARG A 67 -8.60 16.39 11.37
C ARG A 67 -9.61 15.95 10.29
N LYS A 68 -10.81 16.56 10.25
CA LYS A 68 -11.82 16.28 9.22
C LYS A 68 -11.34 16.68 7.82
N ARG A 69 -10.65 17.80 7.69
CA ARG A 69 -10.02 18.23 6.44
C ARG A 69 -8.96 17.22 5.98
N LYS A 70 -8.07 16.77 6.88
CA LYS A 70 -7.07 15.74 6.58
C LYS A 70 -7.73 14.41 6.17
N GLU A 71 -8.78 14.00 6.88
CA GLU A 71 -9.55 12.79 6.53
C GLU A 71 -10.22 12.91 5.15
N TYR A 72 -10.83 14.06 4.85
CA TYR A 72 -11.42 14.34 3.54
C TYR A 72 -10.38 14.28 2.42
N LEU A 73 -9.24 14.96 2.58
CA LEU A 73 -8.14 14.93 1.60
C LEU A 73 -7.63 13.50 1.40
N ARG A 74 -7.39 12.77 2.49
CA ARG A 74 -6.96 11.37 2.43
C ARG A 74 -7.97 10.48 1.68
N ASN A 75 -9.26 10.68 1.91
CA ASN A 75 -10.31 9.92 1.21
C ASN A 75 -10.41 10.32 -0.26
N LYS A 76 -10.20 11.61 -0.57
CA LYS A 76 -10.14 12.09 -1.96
C LYS A 76 -8.99 11.45 -2.71
N THR A 77 -7.77 11.48 -2.16
CA THR A 77 -6.58 10.85 -2.76
C THR A 77 -6.77 9.35 -2.95
N LYS A 78 -7.35 8.64 -1.96
CA LYS A 78 -7.67 7.22 -2.10
C LYS A 78 -8.67 6.93 -3.23
N ASN A 79 -9.68 7.79 -3.40
CA ASN A 79 -10.66 7.62 -4.46
C ASN A 79 -10.06 7.87 -5.84
N GLU A 80 -9.14 8.83 -5.96
CA GLU A 80 -8.39 9.10 -7.17
C GLU A 80 -7.49 7.92 -7.51
N GLU A 81 -6.72 7.41 -6.56
CA GLU A 81 -5.89 6.20 -6.70
C GLU A 81 -6.73 4.99 -7.14
N TYR A 82 -7.89 4.77 -6.51
CA TYR A 82 -8.79 3.68 -6.88
C TYR A 82 -9.34 3.81 -8.31
N ARG A 83 -9.69 5.03 -8.73
CA ARG A 83 -10.19 5.28 -10.09
C ARG A 83 -9.11 5.03 -11.14
N GLU A 84 -7.88 5.34 -10.83
CA GLU A 84 -6.77 5.29 -11.76
C GLU A 84 -6.10 3.90 -11.83
N PHE A 85 -5.75 3.32 -10.69
CA PHE A 85 -5.00 2.06 -10.61
C PHE A 85 -5.89 0.86 -10.29
N GLY A 86 -7.13 1.09 -9.88
CA GLY A 86 -8.05 0.05 -9.45
C GLY A 86 -7.78 -0.45 -8.03
N THR A 87 -8.26 -1.67 -7.77
CA THR A 87 -8.09 -2.33 -6.48
C THR A 87 -6.68 -2.88 -6.31
N PHE A 88 -6.25 -3.00 -5.05
CA PHE A 88 -4.94 -3.51 -4.70
C PHE A 88 -5.00 -4.60 -3.61
N LEU A 89 -3.91 -5.32 -3.50
CA LEU A 89 -3.59 -6.25 -2.43
C LEU A 89 -2.49 -5.66 -1.56
N PHE A 90 -2.40 -6.13 -0.33
CA PHE A 90 -1.24 -5.89 0.51
C PHE A 90 -0.39 -7.16 0.58
N LEU A 91 0.88 -7.02 0.23
CA LEU A 91 1.90 -8.02 0.54
C LEU A 91 2.44 -7.73 1.93
N VAL A 92 2.49 -8.76 2.77
CA VAL A 92 3.00 -8.68 4.14
C VAL A 92 4.39 -9.29 4.17
N PHE A 93 5.35 -8.57 4.72
CA PHE A 93 6.73 -9.05 4.81
C PHE A 93 7.44 -8.48 6.04
N SER A 94 8.44 -9.19 6.52
CA SER A 94 9.42 -8.62 7.43
C SER A 94 10.38 -7.74 6.63
N ARG A 95 10.79 -6.62 7.21
CA ARG A 95 11.76 -5.73 6.57
C ARG A 95 13.12 -6.40 6.44
N LEU A 96 13.79 -6.09 5.34
CA LEU A 96 15.12 -6.59 5.02
C LEU A 96 15.19 -8.12 4.86
N GLU A 97 14.05 -8.77 4.72
CA GLU A 97 13.95 -10.19 4.41
C GLU A 97 13.47 -10.42 2.99
N GLU A 98 13.93 -11.49 2.39
CA GLU A 98 13.49 -11.88 1.07
C GLU A 98 12.01 -12.26 1.06
N LEU A 99 11.25 -11.74 0.09
CA LEU A 99 9.86 -12.09 -0.07
C LEU A 99 9.73 -13.57 -0.49
N PHE A 100 9.13 -14.39 0.37
CA PHE A 100 8.92 -15.83 0.14
C PHE A 100 10.22 -16.63 -0.17
N PRO A 101 11.21 -16.64 0.74
CA PRO A 101 12.54 -17.21 0.46
C PRO A 101 12.51 -18.69 0.04
N ASN A 102 11.57 -19.49 0.58
CA ASN A 102 11.44 -20.92 0.30
C ASN A 102 10.67 -21.24 -0.99
N LEU A 103 10.15 -20.23 -1.68
CA LEU A 103 9.40 -20.43 -2.92
C LEU A 103 10.27 -20.26 -4.16
N SER A 104 10.07 -21.12 -5.15
CA SER A 104 10.71 -20.95 -6.45
C SER A 104 10.19 -19.68 -7.16
N ASN A 105 11.02 -19.12 -8.03
CA ASN A 105 10.66 -17.94 -8.83
C ASN A 105 9.33 -18.13 -9.59
N ARG A 106 9.12 -19.32 -10.17
CA ARG A 106 7.87 -19.65 -10.84
C ARG A 106 6.69 -19.62 -9.87
N THR A 107 6.86 -20.19 -8.68
CA THR A 107 5.82 -20.24 -7.65
C THR A 107 5.44 -18.84 -7.18
N ILE A 108 6.41 -17.95 -6.96
CA ILE A 108 6.14 -16.56 -6.56
C ILE A 108 5.34 -15.82 -7.64
N SER A 109 5.75 -15.92 -8.89
CA SER A 109 5.06 -15.25 -10.00
C SER A 109 3.61 -15.75 -10.14
N MET A 110 3.38 -17.06 -9.99
CA MET A 110 2.05 -17.66 -10.01
C MET A 110 1.22 -17.27 -8.76
N LEU A 111 1.86 -17.15 -7.58
CA LEU A 111 1.20 -16.72 -6.34
C LEU A 111 0.68 -15.30 -6.44
N ILE A 112 1.50 -14.35 -6.90
CA ILE A 112 1.07 -12.96 -7.07
C ILE A 112 -0.09 -12.87 -8.07
N MET A 113 0.00 -13.60 -9.18
CA MET A 113 -1.10 -13.67 -10.14
C MET A 113 -2.37 -14.27 -9.52
N LEU A 114 -2.27 -15.39 -8.79
CA LEU A 114 -3.40 -16.02 -8.12
C LEU A 114 -4.02 -15.08 -7.08
N SER A 115 -3.21 -14.37 -6.31
CA SER A 115 -3.66 -13.43 -5.29
C SER A 115 -4.51 -12.29 -5.86
N SER A 116 -4.37 -11.96 -7.15
CA SER A 116 -5.22 -10.98 -7.81
C SER A 116 -6.70 -11.37 -7.88
N PHE A 117 -7.05 -12.60 -7.52
CA PHE A 117 -8.40 -13.12 -7.45
C PHE A 117 -8.97 -13.18 -6.01
N LEU A 118 -8.27 -12.61 -5.03
CA LEU A 118 -8.77 -12.54 -3.65
C LEU A 118 -9.96 -11.58 -3.55
N ASP A 119 -10.97 -12.02 -2.82
CA ASP A 119 -12.00 -11.13 -2.29
C ASP A 119 -11.58 -10.50 -0.95
N TYR A 120 -12.48 -9.72 -0.33
CA TYR A 120 -12.20 -9.04 0.94
C TYR A 120 -12.16 -9.97 2.16
N ASP A 121 -12.58 -11.24 2.00
CA ASP A 121 -12.49 -12.29 3.01
C ASP A 121 -11.28 -13.22 2.77
N ASN A 122 -10.39 -12.81 1.87
CA ASN A 122 -9.22 -13.59 1.43
C ASN A 122 -9.56 -14.95 0.79
N VAL A 123 -10.76 -15.09 0.27
CA VAL A 123 -11.20 -16.26 -0.52
C VAL A 123 -10.90 -15.99 -1.99
N LEU A 124 -10.43 -17.02 -2.69
CA LEU A 124 -10.18 -16.94 -4.13
C LEU A 124 -11.49 -17.06 -4.92
N ARG A 125 -11.75 -16.02 -5.75
CA ARG A 125 -12.95 -15.96 -6.59
C ARG A 125 -12.62 -15.63 -8.04
N LYS A 126 -13.31 -16.24 -8.95
CA LYS A 126 -13.27 -15.93 -10.39
C LYS A 126 -14.43 -15.01 -10.79
N GLY A 127 -14.57 -14.73 -12.08
CA GLY A 127 -15.63 -13.85 -12.59
C GLY A 127 -17.01 -14.17 -12.02
N ASN A 128 -17.86 -13.14 -11.91
CA ASN A 128 -19.21 -13.23 -11.33
C ASN A 128 -19.23 -13.72 -9.87
N ASN A 129 -18.20 -13.41 -9.12
CA ASN A 129 -18.06 -13.75 -7.70
C ASN A 129 -18.12 -15.27 -7.38
N GLN A 130 -17.86 -16.12 -8.38
CA GLN A 130 -17.86 -17.57 -8.22
C GLN A 130 -16.62 -18.03 -7.45
N LEU A 131 -16.79 -19.01 -6.57
CA LEU A 131 -15.68 -19.65 -5.87
C LEU A 131 -14.71 -20.30 -6.86
N MET A 132 -13.44 -20.21 -6.55
CA MET A 132 -12.36 -20.80 -7.34
C MET A 132 -11.91 -22.11 -6.70
N TYR A 133 -11.79 -23.14 -7.53
CA TYR A 133 -11.33 -24.46 -7.14
C TYR A 133 -10.00 -24.79 -7.82
N ARG A 134 -9.30 -25.80 -7.29
CA ARG A 134 -8.02 -26.25 -7.86
C ARG A 134 -8.12 -26.59 -9.35
N SER A 135 -9.27 -27.09 -9.81
CA SER A 135 -9.53 -27.41 -11.23
C SER A 135 -9.51 -26.18 -12.15
N ASP A 136 -9.73 -24.98 -11.61
CA ASP A 136 -9.72 -23.73 -12.39
C ASP A 136 -8.31 -23.22 -12.65
N LEU A 137 -7.35 -23.55 -11.76
CA LEU A 137 -6.00 -22.98 -11.76
C LEU A 137 -5.21 -23.24 -13.05
N PRO A 138 -5.28 -24.39 -13.73
CA PRO A 138 -4.57 -24.62 -14.97
C PRO A 138 -4.91 -23.57 -16.04
N LYS A 139 -6.17 -23.19 -16.16
CA LYS A 139 -6.66 -22.18 -17.10
C LYS A 139 -6.22 -20.77 -16.67
N ILE A 140 -6.40 -20.42 -15.39
CA ILE A 140 -6.11 -19.09 -14.84
C ILE A 140 -4.61 -18.81 -14.90
N LEU A 141 -3.78 -19.76 -14.52
CA LEU A 141 -2.32 -19.62 -14.50
C LEU A 141 -1.65 -20.00 -15.84
N ASP A 142 -2.48 -20.40 -16.83
CA ASP A 142 -2.03 -20.81 -18.16
C ASP A 142 -0.88 -21.84 -18.08
N THR A 143 -1.12 -22.93 -17.33
CA THR A 143 -0.11 -23.96 -17.04
C THR A 143 -0.72 -25.37 -16.95
N SER A 144 0.11 -26.41 -16.85
CA SER A 144 -0.34 -27.80 -16.76
C SER A 144 -0.90 -28.16 -15.37
N LYS A 145 -1.78 -29.19 -15.31
CA LYS A 145 -2.27 -29.74 -14.04
C LYS A 145 -1.15 -30.22 -13.10
N SER A 146 -0.08 -30.81 -13.66
CA SER A 146 1.09 -31.24 -12.90
C SER A 146 1.81 -30.05 -12.24
N THR A 147 1.97 -28.95 -12.99
CA THR A 147 2.56 -27.71 -12.43
C THR A 147 1.68 -27.13 -11.32
N VAL A 148 0.35 -27.12 -11.50
CA VAL A 148 -0.60 -26.66 -10.47
C VAL A 148 -0.46 -27.52 -9.22
N SER A 149 -0.32 -28.83 -9.34
CA SER A 149 -0.14 -29.71 -8.18
C SER A 149 1.12 -29.35 -7.38
N LYS A 150 2.25 -29.19 -8.05
CA LYS A 150 3.49 -28.75 -7.40
C LYS A 150 3.37 -27.38 -6.76
N PHE A 151 2.72 -26.45 -7.45
CA PHE A 151 2.48 -25.08 -6.98
C PHE A 151 1.62 -25.06 -5.71
N THR A 152 0.44 -25.70 -5.72
CA THR A 152 -0.46 -25.72 -4.56
C THR A 152 0.19 -26.40 -3.36
N ASN A 153 0.93 -27.50 -3.56
CA ASN A 153 1.64 -28.18 -2.47
C ASN A 153 2.72 -27.28 -1.87
N ALA A 154 3.50 -26.56 -2.70
CA ALA A 154 4.50 -25.63 -2.20
C ALA A 154 3.88 -24.50 -1.36
N LEU A 155 2.74 -23.96 -1.79
CA LEU A 155 2.05 -22.92 -1.02
C LEU A 155 1.41 -23.42 0.28
N GLN A 156 0.90 -24.65 0.29
CA GLN A 156 0.38 -25.29 1.51
C GLN A 156 1.49 -25.58 2.53
N ASN A 157 2.64 -26.07 2.09
CA ASN A 157 3.79 -26.33 2.94
C ASN A 157 4.32 -25.05 3.63
N GLU A 158 4.24 -23.90 2.93
CA GLU A 158 4.63 -22.59 3.48
C GLU A 158 3.49 -21.87 4.22
N ASN A 159 2.35 -22.55 4.44
CA ASN A 159 1.17 -21.98 5.08
C ASN A 159 0.68 -20.66 4.40
N ILE A 160 0.77 -20.62 3.07
CA ILE A 160 0.30 -19.49 2.26
C ILE A 160 -1.09 -19.77 1.70
N LEU A 161 -1.32 -20.98 1.19
CA LEU A 161 -2.61 -21.42 0.63
C LEU A 161 -3.31 -22.36 1.63
N ILE A 162 -4.54 -22.05 1.94
CA ILE A 162 -5.43 -22.85 2.78
C ILE A 162 -6.51 -23.42 1.86
N VAL A 163 -6.66 -24.73 1.85
CA VAL A 163 -7.74 -25.44 1.14
C VAL A 163 -8.71 -25.95 2.18
N ASN A 164 -9.96 -25.50 2.10
CA ASN A 164 -11.02 -25.93 3.00
C ASN A 164 -11.56 -27.31 2.61
N ASP A 165 -12.35 -27.94 3.50
CA ASP A 165 -12.93 -29.27 3.28
C ASP A 165 -13.87 -29.32 2.05
N ASP A 166 -14.53 -28.21 1.72
CA ASP A 166 -15.37 -28.07 0.54
C ASP A 166 -14.57 -27.82 -0.76
N GLY A 167 -13.23 -27.81 -0.67
CA GLY A 167 -12.33 -27.56 -1.79
C GLY A 167 -12.14 -26.10 -2.17
N THR A 168 -12.75 -25.15 -1.45
CA THR A 168 -12.51 -23.73 -1.64
C THR A 168 -11.13 -23.34 -1.16
N MET A 169 -10.57 -22.29 -1.75
CA MET A 169 -9.20 -21.88 -1.49
C MET A 169 -9.13 -20.45 -0.92
N ARG A 170 -8.28 -20.26 0.07
CA ARG A 170 -7.98 -18.98 0.70
C ARG A 170 -6.47 -18.74 0.73
N ILE A 171 -6.07 -17.49 0.66
CA ILE A 171 -4.69 -17.10 0.97
C ILE A 171 -4.61 -16.66 2.43
N ASN A 172 -3.57 -17.09 3.12
CA ASN A 172 -3.30 -16.67 4.50
C ASN A 172 -3.14 -15.14 4.55
N PRO A 173 -4.02 -14.41 5.28
CA PRO A 173 -3.97 -12.95 5.35
C PRO A 173 -2.70 -12.41 6.01
N GLU A 174 -1.96 -13.22 6.75
CA GLU A 174 -0.65 -12.84 7.30
C GLU A 174 0.45 -12.77 6.22
N ARG A 175 0.16 -13.25 5.02
CA ARG A 175 1.09 -13.24 3.88
C ARG A 175 0.64 -12.26 2.79
N ILE A 176 -0.61 -12.37 2.37
CA ILE A 176 -1.21 -11.50 1.36
C ILE A 176 -2.68 -11.31 1.73
N TYR A 177 -3.16 -10.08 1.70
CA TYR A 177 -4.56 -9.82 1.98
C TYR A 177 -5.14 -8.70 1.11
N ARG A 178 -6.46 -8.67 1.03
CA ARG A 178 -7.23 -7.63 0.39
C ARG A 178 -8.16 -6.96 1.42
N GLY A 179 -8.19 -5.62 1.42
CA GLY A 179 -9.10 -4.88 2.30
C GLY A 179 -8.44 -4.33 3.57
N LYS A 180 -9.20 -4.25 4.66
CA LYS A 180 -8.71 -3.71 5.93
C LYS A 180 -7.98 -4.76 6.73
N VAL A 181 -6.77 -4.43 7.17
CA VAL A 181 -6.02 -5.27 8.12
C VAL A 181 -6.69 -5.22 9.47
N LYS A 182 -6.98 -6.38 10.04
CA LYS A 182 -6.96 -6.49 11.51
C LYS A 182 -5.48 -6.48 11.89
N LYS A 183 -5.01 -5.40 12.53
CA LYS A 183 -3.61 -5.34 13.00
C LYS A 183 -3.31 -6.62 13.77
N PRO A 184 -2.21 -7.31 13.47
CA PRO A 184 -1.82 -8.46 14.27
C PRO A 184 -1.72 -8.03 15.73
N THR A 185 -2.34 -8.77 16.62
CA THR A 185 -2.20 -8.60 18.06
C THR A 185 -0.82 -9.14 18.44
N GLY A 186 0.23 -8.31 18.36
CA GLY A 186 1.59 -8.69 18.71
C GLY A 186 2.62 -7.66 18.29
N ARG A 187 3.78 -7.65 18.94
CA ARG A 187 4.88 -6.69 18.76
C ARG A 187 5.67 -6.79 17.44
N ALA A 188 5.29 -7.65 16.52
CA ALA A 188 5.95 -7.73 15.22
C ALA A 188 5.41 -6.61 14.33
N SER A 189 6.23 -5.63 14.02
CA SER A 189 5.96 -4.62 12.98
C SER A 189 6.10 -5.26 11.61
N PHE A 190 4.99 -5.76 11.07
CA PHE A 190 4.97 -6.16 9.67
C PHE A 190 4.84 -4.92 8.80
N ASN A 191 5.60 -4.91 7.72
CA ASN A 191 5.48 -3.91 6.68
C ASN A 191 4.60 -4.42 5.57
N THR A 192 3.95 -3.51 4.87
CA THR A 192 3.07 -3.85 3.77
C THR A 192 3.31 -2.95 2.59
N THR A 193 3.32 -3.52 1.40
CA THR A 193 3.30 -2.76 0.14
C THR A 193 2.03 -3.10 -0.61
N ARG A 194 1.39 -2.08 -1.20
CA ARG A 194 0.27 -2.26 -2.10
C ARG A 194 0.77 -2.73 -3.46
N ILE A 195 0.09 -3.73 -4.01
CA ILE A 195 0.30 -4.17 -5.38
C ILE A 195 -1.05 -4.16 -6.11
N TYR A 196 -1.11 -3.52 -7.27
CA TYR A 196 -2.36 -3.30 -7.98
C TYR A 196 -2.79 -4.54 -8.76
N ILE A 197 -4.04 -4.98 -8.55
CA ILE A 197 -4.60 -6.21 -9.10
C ILE A 197 -4.55 -6.22 -10.63
N ASN A 198 -4.97 -5.12 -11.27
CA ASN A 198 -4.97 -5.02 -12.73
C ASN A 198 -3.56 -5.06 -13.30
N ALA A 199 -2.62 -4.39 -12.64
CA ALA A 199 -1.22 -4.39 -13.04
C ALA A 199 -0.58 -5.79 -12.94
N CYS A 200 -0.89 -6.54 -11.87
CA CYS A 200 -0.42 -7.92 -11.73
C CYS A 200 -0.91 -8.83 -12.87
N ARG A 201 -2.18 -8.70 -13.23
CA ARG A 201 -2.79 -9.49 -14.31
C ARG A 201 -2.20 -9.12 -15.65
N GLU A 202 -2.15 -7.82 -15.95
CA GLU A 202 -1.55 -7.30 -17.18
C GLU A 202 -0.12 -7.79 -17.34
N LEU A 203 0.71 -7.60 -16.31
CA LEU A 203 2.12 -8.00 -16.34
C LEU A 203 2.29 -9.52 -16.54
N TYR A 204 1.45 -10.33 -15.90
CA TYR A 204 1.52 -11.78 -16.01
C TYR A 204 1.12 -12.27 -17.40
N TYR A 205 0.03 -11.74 -17.96
CA TYR A 205 -0.49 -12.21 -19.25
C TYR A 205 0.23 -11.62 -20.46
N SER A 206 0.75 -10.39 -20.36
CA SER A 206 1.56 -9.79 -21.40
C SER A 206 2.99 -10.39 -21.49
N CYS A 207 3.45 -10.99 -20.39
CA CYS A 207 4.75 -11.64 -20.36
C CYS A 207 4.74 -13.01 -21.04
N ASP A 208 5.74 -13.28 -21.89
CA ASP A 208 5.98 -14.61 -22.47
C ASP A 208 6.00 -15.69 -21.40
N LYS A 209 5.35 -16.84 -21.64
CA LYS A 209 5.28 -17.97 -20.70
C LYS A 209 6.64 -18.42 -20.18
N LYS A 210 7.66 -18.43 -21.00
CA LYS A 210 9.04 -18.82 -20.64
C LYS A 210 9.70 -17.84 -19.69
N ASN A 211 9.26 -16.56 -19.71
CA ASN A 211 9.82 -15.48 -18.90
C ASN A 211 9.02 -15.17 -17.65
N ARG A 212 7.80 -15.74 -17.49
CA ARG A 212 6.92 -15.46 -16.32
C ARG A 212 7.58 -15.74 -14.98
N SER A 213 8.44 -16.75 -14.89
CA SER A 213 9.18 -17.03 -13.65
C SER A 213 10.10 -15.88 -13.25
N LYS A 214 10.57 -15.09 -14.20
CA LYS A 214 11.46 -13.94 -13.94
C LYS A 214 10.72 -12.74 -13.36
N LEU A 215 9.37 -12.69 -13.44
CA LEU A 215 8.57 -11.67 -12.77
C LEU A 215 8.78 -11.69 -11.26
N SER A 216 9.14 -12.84 -10.69
CA SER A 216 9.48 -12.94 -9.27
C SER A 216 10.59 -11.99 -8.85
N TYR A 217 11.54 -11.70 -9.71
CA TYR A 217 12.62 -10.75 -9.41
C TYR A 217 12.09 -9.33 -9.17
N VAL A 218 11.01 -8.93 -9.86
CA VAL A 218 10.33 -7.67 -9.59
C VAL A 218 9.65 -7.70 -8.23
N TYR A 219 8.94 -8.78 -7.92
CA TYR A 219 8.21 -8.89 -6.64
C TYR A 219 9.14 -8.98 -5.43
N ARG A 220 10.29 -9.62 -5.58
CA ARG A 220 11.32 -9.70 -4.54
C ARG A 220 12.00 -8.35 -4.23
N LEU A 221 11.83 -7.34 -5.09
CA LEU A 221 12.29 -5.97 -4.82
C LEU A 221 11.42 -5.26 -3.77
N LEU A 222 10.15 -5.64 -3.63
CA LEU A 222 9.16 -4.86 -2.88
C LEU A 222 9.51 -4.62 -1.40
N PRO A 223 10.16 -5.54 -0.66
CA PRO A 223 10.59 -5.28 0.71
C PRO A 223 11.68 -4.22 0.87
N TRP A 224 12.35 -3.86 -0.22
CA TRP A 224 13.51 -2.96 -0.23
C TRP A 224 13.20 -1.57 -0.77
N ILE A 225 11.92 -1.26 -1.01
CA ILE A 225 11.47 0.01 -1.56
C ILE A 225 11.12 0.98 -0.43
N ASP A 226 11.63 2.20 -0.51
CA ASP A 226 11.22 3.27 0.40
C ASP A 226 9.76 3.70 0.17
N PHE A 227 9.15 4.31 1.20
CA PHE A 227 7.74 4.68 1.17
C PHE A 227 7.42 5.91 0.31
N LYS A 228 8.37 6.82 0.14
CA LYS A 228 8.08 8.11 -0.53
C LYS A 228 8.32 8.05 -2.02
N HIS A 229 9.48 7.50 -2.42
CA HIS A 229 10.01 7.68 -3.77
C HIS A 229 9.98 6.40 -4.60
N ASN A 230 9.58 5.27 -4.00
CA ASN A 230 9.57 3.96 -4.65
C ASN A 230 10.96 3.55 -5.17
N VAL A 231 12.02 4.03 -4.50
CA VAL A 231 13.41 3.69 -4.80
C VAL A 231 13.89 2.51 -3.98
N LEU A 232 14.81 1.75 -4.55
CA LEU A 232 15.43 0.60 -3.90
C LEU A 232 16.50 1.06 -2.91
N CYS A 233 16.40 0.69 -1.63
CA CYS A 233 17.30 1.12 -0.56
C CYS A 233 17.48 0.07 0.55
N TRP A 234 18.59 0.21 1.30
CA TRP A 234 18.91 -0.65 2.44
C TRP A 234 18.13 -0.31 3.71
N ASN A 235 17.62 0.91 3.81
CA ASN A 235 16.89 1.44 4.95
C ASN A 235 15.53 2.03 4.52
N PRO A 236 14.60 1.19 4.04
CA PRO A 236 13.34 1.66 3.44
C PRO A 236 12.37 2.37 4.40
N ASP A 237 12.65 2.34 5.71
CA ASP A 237 11.89 3.06 6.75
C ASP A 237 12.44 4.45 7.05
N GLU A 238 13.53 4.85 6.36
CA GLU A 238 14.15 6.14 6.58
C GLU A 238 13.26 7.29 6.08
N GLU A 239 13.01 8.26 6.94
CA GLU A 239 12.19 9.44 6.61
C GLU A 239 12.99 10.56 5.94
N SER A 240 14.29 10.63 6.23
CA SER A 240 15.21 11.61 5.66
C SER A 240 15.75 11.14 4.32
N GLU A 241 15.52 11.93 3.27
CA GLU A 241 16.05 11.63 1.93
C GLU A 241 17.57 11.61 1.87
N GLU A 242 18.21 12.45 2.70
CA GLU A 242 19.66 12.57 2.78
C GLU A 242 20.32 11.34 3.42
N GLU A 243 19.57 10.61 4.26
CA GLU A 243 20.03 9.42 4.97
C GLU A 243 19.65 8.12 4.26
N LEU A 244 18.92 8.19 3.14
CA LEU A 244 18.59 7.01 2.34
C LEU A 244 19.85 6.34 1.79
N LYS A 245 20.01 5.07 2.12
CA LYS A 245 21.11 4.22 1.64
C LYS A 245 20.68 3.47 0.40
N LEU A 246 20.85 4.07 -0.77
CA LEU A 246 20.43 3.49 -2.04
C LEU A 246 21.11 2.14 -2.27
N MET A 247 20.34 1.18 -2.77
CA MET A 247 20.78 -0.15 -3.14
C MET A 247 21.05 -0.18 -4.65
N SER A 248 22.19 -0.69 -5.05
CA SER A 248 22.48 -0.95 -6.45
C SER A 248 21.82 -2.26 -6.92
N LEU A 249 21.69 -2.44 -8.23
CA LEU A 249 21.23 -3.73 -8.77
C LEU A 249 22.20 -4.89 -8.48
N GLY A 250 23.49 -4.58 -8.31
CA GLY A 250 24.48 -5.57 -7.87
C GLY A 250 24.20 -6.06 -6.44
N ASP A 251 23.90 -5.12 -5.55
CA ASP A 251 23.55 -5.45 -4.15
C ASP A 251 22.26 -6.26 -4.09
N TYR A 252 21.25 -5.86 -4.89
CA TYR A 252 20.02 -6.63 -4.99
C TYR A 252 20.23 -8.03 -5.56
N ALA A 253 21.07 -8.18 -6.60
CA ALA A 253 21.40 -9.49 -7.15
C ALA A 253 22.01 -10.42 -6.08
N ASP A 254 22.87 -9.88 -5.22
CA ASP A 254 23.42 -10.63 -4.10
C ASP A 254 22.35 -11.04 -3.09
N VAL A 255 21.46 -10.09 -2.70
CA VAL A 255 20.40 -10.34 -1.72
C VAL A 255 19.44 -11.44 -2.15
N ILE A 256 19.09 -11.52 -3.45
CA ILE A 256 18.19 -12.57 -3.96
C ILE A 256 18.92 -13.85 -4.38
N GLY A 257 20.23 -13.96 -4.11
CA GLY A 257 21.02 -15.13 -4.48
C GLY A 257 21.25 -15.29 -5.99
N TYR A 258 21.11 -14.21 -6.76
CA TYR A 258 21.36 -14.24 -8.22
C TYR A 258 22.85 -14.13 -8.55
N GLY A 259 23.63 -13.58 -7.62
CA GLY A 259 25.06 -13.33 -7.74
C GLY A 259 25.39 -12.03 -8.46
N ARG A 260 26.25 -11.22 -7.86
CA ARG A 260 26.66 -9.89 -8.36
C ARG A 260 27.24 -9.93 -9.77
N ASP A 261 27.96 -10.96 -10.13
CA ASP A 261 28.57 -11.13 -11.45
C ASP A 261 27.53 -11.25 -12.57
N HIS A 262 26.31 -11.65 -12.21
CA HIS A 262 25.17 -11.78 -13.10
C HIS A 262 24.22 -10.58 -13.08
N ALA A 263 24.53 -9.52 -12.35
CA ALA A 263 23.67 -8.33 -12.19
C ALA A 263 23.27 -7.71 -13.56
N LYS A 264 24.18 -7.71 -14.57
CA LYS A 264 23.85 -7.24 -15.92
C LYS A 264 22.76 -8.09 -16.59
N SER A 265 22.77 -9.41 -16.38
CA SER A 265 21.73 -10.28 -16.93
C SER A 265 20.40 -10.07 -16.20
N LEU A 266 20.43 -9.90 -14.88
CA LEU A 266 19.26 -9.55 -14.08
C LEU A 266 18.65 -8.20 -14.55
N CYS A 267 19.48 -7.17 -14.74
CA CYS A 267 19.04 -5.88 -15.29
C CYS A 267 18.31 -6.05 -16.63
N ARG A 268 18.90 -6.78 -17.55
CA ARG A 268 18.28 -7.02 -18.86
C ARG A 268 16.94 -7.72 -18.74
N ASP A 269 16.81 -8.70 -17.84
CA ASP A 269 15.55 -9.38 -17.58
C ASP A 269 14.50 -8.42 -16.99
N LEU A 270 14.88 -7.62 -15.99
CA LEU A 270 14.00 -6.64 -15.34
C LEU A 270 13.52 -5.53 -16.29
N PHE A 271 14.43 -5.02 -17.14
CA PHE A 271 14.09 -3.99 -18.13
C PHE A 271 13.25 -4.50 -19.31
N SER A 272 13.20 -5.81 -19.52
CA SER A 272 12.35 -6.39 -20.55
C SER A 272 10.87 -6.31 -20.23
N PHE A 273 10.52 -6.17 -18.94
CA PHE A 273 9.13 -6.12 -18.51
C PHE A 273 8.53 -4.74 -18.73
N LYS A 274 7.38 -4.72 -19.38
CA LYS A 274 6.58 -3.50 -19.58
C LYS A 274 5.20 -3.68 -18.97
N LEU A 275 4.71 -2.61 -18.36
CA LEU A 275 3.36 -2.49 -17.81
C LEU A 275 2.70 -1.29 -18.50
N TYR A 276 1.61 -1.53 -19.24
CA TYR A 276 0.92 -0.51 -20.03
C TYR A 276 1.87 0.26 -20.96
N GLY A 277 2.81 -0.44 -21.60
CA GLY A 277 3.81 0.13 -22.49
C GLY A 277 5.02 0.78 -21.83
N LYS A 278 4.98 1.07 -20.52
CA LYS A 278 6.09 1.65 -19.75
C LYS A 278 6.93 0.58 -19.07
N PRO A 279 8.23 0.83 -18.81
CA PRO A 279 9.07 -0.13 -18.09
C PRO A 279 8.52 -0.39 -16.67
N VAL A 280 8.72 -1.60 -16.14
CA VAL A 280 8.37 -1.94 -14.74
C VAL A 280 9.41 -1.42 -13.77
N ILE A 281 10.65 -1.32 -14.21
CA ILE A 281 11.78 -0.82 -13.43
C ILE A 281 12.51 0.23 -14.26
N LEU A 282 12.96 1.29 -13.62
CA LEU A 282 13.73 2.37 -14.19
C LEU A 282 15.01 2.59 -13.40
N ILE A 283 16.12 2.83 -14.06
CA ILE A 283 17.34 3.32 -13.43
C ILE A 283 17.47 4.81 -13.74
N VAL A 284 17.54 5.61 -12.70
CA VAL A 284 17.77 7.04 -12.77
C VAL A 284 19.19 7.32 -12.30
N TYR A 285 19.97 7.98 -13.15
CA TYR A 285 21.31 8.43 -12.81
C TYR A 285 21.24 9.87 -12.28
N SER A 286 21.59 10.10 -11.03
CA SER A 286 21.91 11.45 -10.58
C SER A 286 23.24 11.88 -11.20
N GLY A 287 23.47 13.20 -11.42
CA GLY A 287 24.62 13.76 -12.17
C GLY A 287 26.03 13.25 -11.76
N ASP A 288 26.16 12.61 -10.61
CA ASP A 288 27.29 11.78 -10.21
C ASP A 288 27.00 10.32 -10.65
N PHE A 289 27.58 9.89 -11.74
CA PHE A 289 27.46 8.55 -12.32
C PHE A 289 27.69 7.36 -11.34
N LYS A 290 28.04 7.61 -10.11
CA LYS A 290 28.27 6.62 -9.06
C LYS A 290 27.01 6.25 -8.28
N ARG A 291 25.89 6.99 -8.43
CA ARG A 291 24.66 6.75 -7.69
C ARG A 291 23.47 6.56 -8.64
N ALA A 292 23.32 5.35 -9.12
CA ALA A 292 22.11 4.97 -9.84
C ALA A 292 21.01 4.60 -8.84
N SER A 293 19.85 5.23 -8.96
CA SER A 293 18.66 4.86 -8.19
C SER A 293 17.79 3.93 -9.01
N VAL A 294 17.35 2.83 -8.43
CA VAL A 294 16.43 1.88 -9.05
C VAL A 294 15.01 2.17 -8.56
N LEU A 295 14.13 2.54 -9.49
CA LEU A 295 12.73 2.85 -9.20
C LEU A 295 11.83 1.73 -9.70
N ILE A 296 10.82 1.38 -8.91
CA ILE A 296 9.72 0.51 -9.33
C ILE A 296 8.59 1.37 -9.88
N ASN A 297 7.96 0.89 -10.95
CA ASN A 297 6.80 1.56 -11.51
C ASN A 297 5.66 1.63 -10.47
N PRO A 298 5.25 2.83 -10.05
CA PRO A 298 4.23 3.00 -9.02
C PRO A 298 2.85 2.48 -9.46
N SER A 299 2.62 2.31 -10.77
CA SER A 299 1.40 1.64 -11.27
C SER A 299 1.39 0.13 -11.01
N LEU A 300 2.52 -0.50 -10.69
CA LEU A 300 2.58 -1.88 -10.25
C LEU A 300 2.44 -1.98 -8.74
N ALA A 301 3.27 -1.26 -8.00
CA ALA A 301 3.34 -1.33 -6.56
C ALA A 301 3.78 0.01 -5.96
N TYR A 302 3.15 0.38 -4.85
CA TYR A 302 3.45 1.62 -4.15
C TYR A 302 3.17 1.50 -2.64
N ALA A 303 4.12 1.95 -1.84
CA ALA A 303 3.98 1.93 -0.39
C ALA A 303 3.49 3.25 0.20
N GLY A 304 3.72 4.38 -0.48
CA GLY A 304 3.45 5.74 -0.02
C GLY A 304 1.99 6.20 -0.13
N HIS A 305 1.80 7.52 -0.10
CA HIS A 305 0.49 8.15 -0.08
C HIS A 305 0.14 8.94 -1.35
N ASP A 306 1.14 9.38 -2.12
CA ASP A 306 0.99 10.25 -3.29
C ASP A 306 1.42 9.54 -4.58
N VAL A 307 0.68 8.48 -4.92
CA VAL A 307 1.00 7.65 -6.09
C VAL A 307 0.94 8.44 -7.40
N GLY A 308 0.07 9.45 -7.52
CA GLY A 308 -0.07 10.27 -8.71
C GLY A 308 1.20 11.06 -9.04
N ILE A 309 1.76 11.77 -8.06
CA ILE A 309 3.00 12.52 -8.22
C ILE A 309 4.15 11.58 -8.60
N MET A 310 4.24 10.44 -7.92
CA MET A 310 5.31 9.47 -8.16
C MET A 310 5.19 8.84 -9.54
N ARG A 311 3.97 8.57 -10.01
CA ARG A 311 3.72 8.09 -11.37
C ARG A 311 4.15 9.12 -12.43
N ASP A 312 3.77 10.37 -12.24
CA ASP A 312 4.09 11.43 -13.21
C ASP A 312 5.61 11.64 -13.31
N PHE A 313 6.29 11.59 -12.15
CA PHE A 313 7.75 11.58 -12.12
C PHE A 313 8.34 10.37 -12.85
N PHE A 314 7.84 9.16 -12.56
CA PHE A 314 8.32 7.93 -13.19
C PHE A 314 8.13 7.97 -14.71
N ASN A 315 6.96 8.39 -15.18
CA ASN A 315 6.66 8.49 -16.60
C ASN A 315 7.57 9.50 -17.30
N ALA A 316 7.79 10.67 -16.71
CA ALA A 316 8.68 11.68 -17.26
C ALA A 316 10.14 11.18 -17.38
N GLN A 317 10.61 10.37 -16.43
CA GLN A 317 11.93 9.76 -16.51
C GLN A 317 11.98 8.63 -17.56
N ALA A 318 10.92 7.83 -17.65
CA ALA A 318 10.83 6.76 -18.65
C ALA A 318 10.84 7.29 -20.08
N ASP A 319 10.13 8.40 -20.34
CA ASP A 319 10.11 9.05 -21.65
C ASP A 319 11.49 9.59 -22.04
N LYS A 320 12.22 10.22 -21.11
CA LYS A 320 13.60 10.67 -21.35
C LYS A 320 14.56 9.53 -21.67
N GLU A 321 14.38 8.36 -21.08
CA GLU A 321 15.23 7.19 -21.40
C GLU A 321 14.88 6.56 -22.75
N GLU A 322 13.63 6.66 -23.20
CA GLU A 322 13.23 6.22 -24.56
C GLU A 322 13.78 7.15 -25.64
N GLU A 323 13.85 8.46 -25.41
CA GLU A 323 14.42 9.45 -26.35
C GLU A 323 15.94 9.30 -26.55
N LYS A 324 16.65 8.68 -25.62
CA LYS A 324 18.11 8.44 -25.72
C LYS A 324 18.49 7.19 -26.50
N LYS A 325 17.53 6.37 -26.90
CA LYS A 325 17.74 5.11 -27.65
C LYS A 325 17.55 5.29 -29.15
#